data_ef241a53455ac5718542161440515f0c
#
_entry.id   ef241a53455ac5718542161440515f0c
#
_cell.length_a   1.000
_cell.length_b   1.000
_cell.length_c   1.000
_cell.angle_alpha   90.00
_cell.angle_beta   90.00
_cell.angle_gamma   90.00
#
_symmetry.space_group_name_H-M   'P 1'
#
loop_
_entity.id
_entity.type
_entity.pdbx_description
1 polymer ?
#
loop_
_entity_poly.entity_id
_entity_poly.type
_entity_poly.pdbx_seq_one_letter_code
_entity_poly.pdbx_strand_id
1 'polypeptide(L)'
;MTSIFSTQEKGGFAGNLAYAVVAQGVGLLSSILTSLVLPKFLGIDDYAYWQLFLLYSSYSGFALLGLNDGIYLRLGGKKYSEIDHGELKAQQCVVVASQVVVALCCLVAIALSGLEPYRGLVLVLCVLFGLLTNLTQCLRYVFQCTNLTRISSMADLIAKGFFLLFMGTVLVLGAKASLPFILGYIGCQAIAFAYVSVCARETLFARASFAGVLGTCFADIKAGMKIMVAYYADSLIVGFTRMMTDWHLGLVTFGKLSLSFSLTNFMLAFIGQVSMVVFPVLKRLDPTEQAGKYVAIRLLLHTVLPLAYLLYVPAKIVLGFWLPEYEASFVYLALTMPLCVYSCKANLLFNTYMKMGRHEGALCAVNVAAMALNGALACASIMGFASVELATCFIVLTVALRDFAFELFMARKFGNRVRVLGICVSEAAISAGFMAASWFLGTWSWPVVALMLAVYLWVDREGVGLIVSEAKRRFASE
;
A
#
# COMPACT_ATOMS: atom_id res chain seq x y z
N MET A 1 7.73 37.14 -4.37
CA MET A 1 7.53 35.72 -4.02
C MET A 1 6.06 35.26 -3.96
N THR A 2 5.13 36.13 -4.10
CA THR A 2 3.74 35.88 -4.51
C THR A 2 3.62 35.10 -5.84
N SER A 3 4.72 34.97 -6.59
CA SER A 3 4.73 34.31 -7.91
C SER A 3 4.65 32.79 -7.87
N ILE A 4 5.10 32.11 -6.79
CA ILE A 4 5.08 30.65 -6.74
C ILE A 4 3.63 30.15 -6.58
N PHE A 5 2.83 30.78 -5.72
CA PHE A 5 1.43 30.40 -5.54
C PHE A 5 0.54 30.86 -6.71
N SER A 6 0.78 32.07 -7.27
CA SER A 6 0.03 32.58 -8.42
C SER A 6 0.30 31.82 -9.72
N THR A 7 1.50 31.27 -9.86
CA THR A 7 1.86 30.40 -11.00
C THR A 7 1.31 28.98 -10.80
N GLN A 8 1.12 28.55 -9.55
CA GLN A 8 0.56 27.22 -9.22
C GLN A 8 -0.96 27.18 -9.31
N GLU A 9 -1.67 28.27 -9.01
CA GLU A 9 -3.12 28.40 -9.28
C GLU A 9 -3.42 28.39 -10.79
N LYS A 10 -2.48 28.85 -11.63
CA LYS A 10 -2.60 28.83 -13.10
C LYS A 10 -2.18 27.49 -13.75
N GLY A 11 -1.52 26.61 -13.03
CA GLY A 11 -1.23 25.25 -13.48
C GLY A 11 -2.53 24.44 -13.46
N GLY A 12 -3.24 24.41 -14.59
CA GLY A 12 -4.53 23.71 -14.70
C GLY A 12 -4.44 22.25 -14.25
N PHE A 13 -5.59 21.61 -14.07
CA PHE A 13 -5.74 20.19 -13.68
C PHE A 13 -4.73 19.24 -14.38
N ALA A 14 -4.43 19.48 -15.66
CA ALA A 14 -3.46 18.73 -16.44
C ALA A 14 -2.03 18.81 -15.89
N GLY A 15 -1.59 19.99 -15.41
CA GLY A 15 -0.27 20.16 -14.81
C GLY A 15 -0.12 19.40 -13.49
N ASN A 16 -1.11 19.50 -12.60
CA ASN A 16 -1.12 18.75 -11.34
C ASN A 16 -1.12 17.23 -11.56
N LEU A 17 -1.87 16.76 -12.58
CA LEU A 17 -1.91 15.36 -12.97
C LEU A 17 -0.56 14.89 -13.51
N ALA A 18 0.12 15.67 -14.34
CA ALA A 18 1.43 15.33 -14.90
C ALA A 18 2.47 15.13 -13.78
N TYR A 19 2.55 16.05 -12.80
CA TYR A 19 3.43 15.88 -11.64
C TYR A 19 3.10 14.64 -10.81
N ALA A 20 1.82 14.35 -10.60
CA ALA A 20 1.39 13.15 -9.90
C ALA A 20 1.83 11.88 -10.64
N VAL A 21 1.65 11.82 -11.96
CA VAL A 21 2.06 10.67 -12.79
C VAL A 21 3.57 10.47 -12.76
N VAL A 22 4.36 11.54 -12.89
CA VAL A 22 5.83 11.46 -12.80
C VAL A 22 6.28 11.00 -11.41
N ALA A 23 5.70 11.54 -10.34
CA ALA A 23 6.01 11.13 -8.97
C ALA A 23 5.68 9.66 -8.73
N GLN A 24 4.58 9.17 -9.28
CA GLN A 24 4.20 7.77 -9.21
C GLN A 24 5.16 6.88 -10.04
N GLY A 25 5.59 7.33 -11.21
CA GLY A 25 6.58 6.63 -12.03
C GLY A 25 7.92 6.45 -11.30
N VAL A 26 8.42 7.52 -10.66
CA VAL A 26 9.62 7.46 -9.80
C VAL A 26 9.38 6.55 -8.60
N GLY A 27 8.19 6.57 -8.01
CA GLY A 27 7.79 5.66 -6.93
C GLY A 27 7.83 4.19 -7.35
N LEU A 28 7.32 3.86 -8.53
CA LEU A 28 7.39 2.52 -9.10
C LEU A 28 8.83 2.10 -9.36
N LEU A 29 9.65 2.97 -9.96
CA LEU A 29 11.05 2.70 -10.19
C LEU A 29 11.80 2.47 -8.87
N SER A 30 11.52 3.26 -7.84
CA SER A 30 12.06 3.05 -6.50
C SER A 30 11.65 1.69 -5.93
N SER A 31 10.38 1.29 -6.08
CA SER A 31 9.91 -0.01 -5.63
C SER A 31 10.60 -1.17 -6.36
N ILE A 32 10.77 -1.07 -7.68
CA ILE A 32 11.50 -2.06 -8.49
C ILE A 32 12.94 -2.22 -7.98
N LEU A 33 13.66 -1.11 -7.86
CA LEU A 33 15.08 -1.13 -7.50
C LEU A 33 15.28 -1.62 -6.06
N THR A 34 14.44 -1.21 -5.11
CA THR A 34 14.52 -1.69 -3.73
C THR A 34 14.11 -3.15 -3.56
N SER A 35 13.22 -3.68 -4.42
CA SER A 35 12.76 -5.06 -4.35
C SER A 35 13.63 -6.05 -5.14
N LEU A 36 14.29 -5.60 -6.22
CA LEU A 36 15.06 -6.49 -7.11
C LEU A 36 16.57 -6.24 -7.05
N VAL A 37 17.00 -4.99 -6.89
CA VAL A 37 18.43 -4.65 -6.91
C VAL A 37 19.01 -4.72 -5.51
N LEU A 38 18.36 -4.12 -4.54
CA LEU A 38 18.89 -4.05 -3.18
C LEU A 38 19.17 -5.44 -2.56
N PRO A 39 18.27 -6.46 -2.65
CA PRO A 39 18.54 -7.79 -2.11
C PRO A 39 19.73 -8.50 -2.78
N LYS A 40 20.09 -8.13 -4.02
CA LYS A 40 21.25 -8.71 -4.72
C LYS A 40 22.59 -8.27 -4.10
N PHE A 41 22.65 -7.07 -3.56
CA PHE A 41 23.88 -6.48 -3.01
C PHE A 41 23.96 -6.61 -1.49
N LEU A 42 22.83 -6.67 -0.81
CA LEU A 42 22.75 -6.94 0.62
C LEU A 42 22.67 -8.44 0.87
N GLY A 43 23.40 -8.95 1.86
CA GLY A 43 23.18 -10.31 2.37
C GLY A 43 21.78 -10.45 2.97
N ILE A 44 21.35 -11.70 3.22
CA ILE A 44 19.99 -12.01 3.70
C ILE A 44 19.66 -11.26 4.99
N ASP A 45 20.61 -11.20 5.94
CA ASP A 45 20.42 -10.54 7.23
C ASP A 45 20.25 -9.03 7.09
N ASP A 46 21.14 -8.38 6.31
CA ASP A 46 21.06 -6.94 6.08
C ASP A 46 19.79 -6.55 5.32
N TYR A 47 19.41 -7.37 4.33
CA TYR A 47 18.13 -7.15 3.66
C TYR A 47 16.93 -7.34 4.59
N ALA A 48 17.01 -8.29 5.52
CA ALA A 48 15.98 -8.48 6.53
C ALA A 48 15.87 -7.25 7.47
N TYR A 49 16.97 -6.64 7.89
CA TYR A 49 16.96 -5.39 8.65
C TYR A 49 16.39 -4.21 7.84
N TRP A 50 16.68 -4.14 6.54
CA TRP A 50 16.04 -3.17 5.65
C TRP A 50 14.51 -3.36 5.60
N GLN A 51 14.06 -4.60 5.45
CA GLN A 51 12.63 -4.94 5.44
C GLN A 51 11.96 -4.69 6.79
N LEU A 52 12.67 -4.91 7.90
CA LEU A 52 12.21 -4.61 9.25
C LEU A 52 12.02 -3.10 9.42
N PHE A 53 12.99 -2.30 8.98
CA PHE A 53 12.86 -0.84 8.97
C PHE A 53 11.63 -0.39 8.17
N LEU A 54 11.44 -0.90 6.95
CA LEU A 54 10.27 -0.55 6.12
C LEU A 54 8.95 -0.96 6.77
N LEU A 55 8.90 -2.17 7.36
CA LEU A 55 7.68 -2.69 8.00
C LEU A 55 7.26 -1.81 9.17
N TYR A 56 8.13 -1.61 10.15
CA TYR A 56 7.77 -0.84 11.34
C TYR A 56 7.54 0.64 11.02
N SER A 57 8.33 1.22 10.11
CA SER A 57 8.15 2.59 9.66
C SER A 57 6.80 2.83 8.97
N SER A 58 6.26 1.83 8.26
CA SER A 58 4.96 1.94 7.58
C SER A 58 3.78 2.13 8.53
N TYR A 59 3.94 1.74 9.80
CA TYR A 59 2.91 1.90 10.83
C TYR A 59 3.05 3.15 11.69
N SER A 60 4.05 3.98 11.45
CA SER A 60 4.28 5.21 12.23
C SER A 60 3.08 6.16 12.22
N GLY A 61 2.31 6.18 11.11
CA GLY A 61 1.12 7.02 10.97
C GLY A 61 -0.04 6.68 11.92
N PHE A 62 -0.03 5.51 12.59
CA PHE A 62 -0.96 5.23 13.67
C PHE A 62 -0.92 6.29 14.78
N ALA A 63 0.25 6.85 15.03
CA ALA A 63 0.46 7.89 16.06
C ALA A 63 -0.28 9.20 15.76
N LEU A 64 -0.81 9.40 14.54
CA LEU A 64 -1.62 10.55 14.17
C LEU A 64 -3.12 10.39 14.47
N LEU A 65 -3.56 9.16 14.82
CA LEU A 65 -4.94 8.84 15.20
C LEU A 65 -6.01 9.30 14.19
N GLY A 66 -5.65 9.45 12.90
CA GLY A 66 -6.54 9.92 11.85
C GLY A 66 -6.70 11.44 11.76
N LEU A 67 -5.92 12.21 12.52
CA LEU A 67 -5.99 13.68 12.52
C LEU A 67 -5.82 14.27 11.11
N ASN A 68 -4.88 13.74 10.32
CA ASN A 68 -4.64 14.19 8.96
C ASN A 68 -5.86 13.99 8.05
N ASP A 69 -6.53 12.84 8.17
CA ASP A 69 -7.74 12.55 7.41
C ASP A 69 -8.89 13.47 7.83
N GLY A 70 -9.01 13.79 9.11
CA GLY A 70 -9.98 14.76 9.63
C GLY A 70 -9.72 16.18 9.11
N ILE A 71 -8.49 16.67 9.17
CA ILE A 71 -8.08 17.95 8.58
C ILE A 71 -8.43 17.98 7.09
N TYR A 72 -8.13 16.88 6.35
CA TYR A 72 -8.45 16.76 4.95
C TYR A 72 -9.96 16.88 4.67
N LEU A 73 -10.79 16.23 5.49
CA LEU A 73 -12.25 16.31 5.37
C LEU A 73 -12.79 17.71 5.69
N ARG A 74 -12.23 18.39 6.71
CA ARG A 74 -12.68 19.71 7.18
C ARG A 74 -12.27 20.85 6.23
N LEU A 75 -11.04 20.77 5.71
CA LEU A 75 -10.47 21.81 4.85
C LEU A 75 -10.69 21.53 3.36
N GLY A 76 -11.19 20.36 2.97
CA GLY A 76 -11.38 19.96 1.59
C GLY A 76 -12.27 20.93 0.83
N GLY A 77 -11.76 21.44 -0.31
CA GLY A 77 -12.45 22.39 -1.17
C GLY A 77 -12.22 23.87 -0.84
N LYS A 78 -11.55 24.18 0.28
CA LYS A 78 -11.12 25.56 0.58
C LYS A 78 -9.87 25.91 -0.22
N LYS A 79 -9.67 27.19 -0.52
CA LYS A 79 -8.39 27.69 -1.03
C LYS A 79 -7.39 27.82 0.12
N TYR A 80 -6.11 27.66 -0.19
CA TYR A 80 -5.05 27.78 0.82
C TYR A 80 -5.04 29.13 1.53
N SER A 81 -5.36 30.21 0.80
CA SER A 81 -5.48 31.58 1.34
C SER A 81 -6.71 31.81 2.24
N GLU A 82 -7.70 30.90 2.22
CA GLU A 82 -8.91 30.98 3.05
C GLU A 82 -8.79 30.23 4.38
N ILE A 83 -7.65 29.54 4.59
CA ILE A 83 -7.41 28.76 5.80
C ILE A 83 -6.94 29.69 6.94
N ASP A 84 -7.44 29.43 8.14
CA ASP A 84 -6.88 30.04 9.35
C ASP A 84 -5.51 29.38 9.68
N HIS A 85 -4.44 30.05 9.24
CA HIS A 85 -3.08 29.60 9.48
C HIS A 85 -2.70 29.62 10.97
N GLY A 86 -3.36 30.43 11.80
CA GLY A 86 -3.12 30.48 13.24
C GLY A 86 -3.66 29.24 13.95
N GLU A 87 -4.88 28.81 13.63
CA GLU A 87 -5.47 27.56 14.10
C GLU A 87 -4.64 26.36 13.62
N LEU A 88 -4.30 26.36 12.33
CA LEU A 88 -3.51 25.26 11.74
C LEU A 88 -2.11 25.15 12.39
N LYS A 89 -1.46 26.28 12.68
CA LYS A 89 -0.20 26.30 13.44
C LYS A 89 -0.35 25.72 14.83
N ALA A 90 -1.41 26.07 15.54
CA ALA A 90 -1.67 25.50 16.86
C ALA A 90 -1.91 23.99 16.79
N GLN A 91 -2.65 23.50 15.81
CA GLN A 91 -2.80 22.05 15.57
C GLN A 91 -1.45 21.39 15.25
N GLN A 92 -0.58 22.02 14.46
CA GLN A 92 0.78 21.51 14.19
C GLN A 92 1.60 21.40 15.48
N CYS A 93 1.50 22.37 16.38
CA CYS A 93 2.18 22.31 17.68
C CYS A 93 1.68 21.12 18.53
N VAL A 94 0.37 20.86 18.54
CA VAL A 94 -0.22 19.67 19.21
C VAL A 94 0.30 18.38 18.59
N VAL A 95 0.36 18.31 17.26
CA VAL A 95 0.94 17.15 16.56
C VAL A 95 2.39 16.95 16.94
N VAL A 96 3.23 17.98 16.87
CA VAL A 96 4.65 17.90 17.26
C VAL A 96 4.78 17.36 18.68
N ALA A 97 4.04 17.94 19.65
CA ALA A 97 4.08 17.51 21.03
C ALA A 97 3.66 16.03 21.18
N SER A 98 2.57 15.61 20.54
CA SER A 98 2.10 14.23 20.61
C SER A 98 3.11 13.25 19.97
N GLN A 99 3.72 13.62 18.84
CA GLN A 99 4.72 12.79 18.18
C GLN A 99 6.02 12.67 19.01
N VAL A 100 6.45 13.74 19.67
CA VAL A 100 7.59 13.69 20.59
C VAL A 100 7.30 12.76 21.78
N VAL A 101 6.10 12.84 22.37
CA VAL A 101 5.70 11.93 23.47
C VAL A 101 5.71 10.48 22.99
N VAL A 102 5.10 10.19 21.84
CA VAL A 102 5.09 8.82 21.27
C VAL A 102 6.52 8.34 20.99
N ALA A 103 7.37 9.19 20.39
CA ALA A 103 8.76 8.85 20.13
C ALA A 103 9.52 8.53 21.43
N LEU A 104 9.38 9.33 22.47
CA LEU A 104 10.00 9.08 23.77
C LEU A 104 9.52 7.76 24.38
N CYS A 105 8.22 7.49 24.36
CA CYS A 105 7.67 6.21 24.83
C CYS A 105 8.27 5.02 24.08
N CYS A 106 8.36 5.12 22.73
CA CYS A 106 8.96 4.08 21.91
C CYS A 106 10.46 3.89 22.22
N LEU A 107 11.22 4.99 22.38
CA LEU A 107 12.64 4.92 22.72
C LEU A 107 12.88 4.30 24.10
N VAL A 108 12.07 4.64 25.09
CA VAL A 108 12.12 4.01 26.42
C VAL A 108 11.78 2.51 26.30
N ALA A 109 10.74 2.15 25.57
CA ALA A 109 10.39 0.74 25.36
C ALA A 109 11.52 -0.05 24.67
N ILE A 110 12.18 0.52 23.66
CA ILE A 110 13.34 -0.07 22.99
C ILE A 110 14.50 -0.22 23.99
N ALA A 111 14.81 0.79 24.79
CA ALA A 111 15.90 0.73 25.77
C ALA A 111 15.68 -0.33 26.85
N LEU A 112 14.41 -0.55 27.26
CA LEU A 112 14.06 -1.54 28.27
C LEU A 112 13.89 -2.97 27.72
N SER A 113 13.80 -3.12 26.39
CA SER A 113 13.48 -4.42 25.75
C SER A 113 14.64 -5.43 25.76
N GLY A 114 15.88 -5.01 26.05
CA GLY A 114 17.07 -5.89 26.00
C GLY A 114 17.38 -6.48 24.62
N LEU A 115 16.92 -5.82 23.56
CA LEU A 115 17.16 -6.27 22.18
C LEU A 115 18.62 -6.20 21.79
N GLU A 116 19.01 -7.00 20.81
CA GLU A 116 20.31 -6.93 20.16
C GLU A 116 20.63 -5.48 19.73
N PRO A 117 21.87 -4.97 19.94
CA PRO A 117 22.21 -3.56 19.71
C PRO A 117 21.89 -3.07 18.29
N TYR A 118 22.15 -3.87 17.26
CA TYR A 118 21.88 -3.49 15.87
C TYR A 118 20.37 -3.42 15.58
N ARG A 119 19.60 -4.37 16.09
CA ARG A 119 18.14 -4.37 16.01
C ARG A 119 17.55 -3.16 16.74
N GLY A 120 18.07 -2.86 17.95
CA GLY A 120 17.69 -1.67 18.71
C GLY A 120 17.96 -0.39 17.91
N LEU A 121 19.13 -0.26 17.28
CA LEU A 121 19.48 0.87 16.42
C LEU A 121 18.48 1.02 15.25
N VAL A 122 18.17 -0.05 14.54
CA VAL A 122 17.20 -0.02 13.43
C VAL A 122 15.82 0.46 13.91
N LEU A 123 15.35 -0.01 15.07
CA LEU A 123 14.08 0.43 15.64
C LEU A 123 14.10 1.91 16.06
N VAL A 124 15.21 2.41 16.62
CA VAL A 124 15.41 3.85 16.90
C VAL A 124 15.32 4.66 15.61
N LEU A 125 15.93 4.17 14.52
CA LEU A 125 15.85 4.81 13.20
C LEU A 125 14.43 4.78 12.63
N CYS A 126 13.63 3.72 12.91
CA CYS A 126 12.20 3.68 12.58
C CYS A 126 11.42 4.80 13.30
N VAL A 127 11.71 5.02 14.60
CA VAL A 127 11.06 6.09 15.37
C VAL A 127 11.40 7.46 14.80
N LEU A 128 12.68 7.71 14.49
CA LEU A 128 13.13 8.97 13.87
C LEU A 128 12.48 9.20 12.51
N PHE A 129 12.46 8.18 11.66
CA PHE A 129 11.80 8.24 10.36
C PHE A 129 10.29 8.49 10.50
N GLY A 130 9.64 7.80 11.44
CA GLY A 130 8.22 7.95 11.72
C GLY A 130 7.86 9.37 12.14
N LEU A 131 8.63 9.95 13.06
CA LEU A 131 8.47 11.35 13.50
C LEU A 131 8.54 12.30 12.28
N LEU A 132 9.59 12.16 11.49
CA LEU A 132 9.83 13.01 10.32
C LEU A 132 8.73 12.86 9.26
N THR A 133 8.31 11.63 9.00
CA THR A 133 7.24 11.32 8.04
C THR A 133 5.90 11.85 8.49
N ASN A 134 5.54 11.70 9.78
CA ASN A 134 4.28 12.17 10.32
C ASN A 134 4.17 13.71 10.25
N LEU A 135 5.25 14.42 10.58
CA LEU A 135 5.31 15.88 10.47
C LEU A 135 5.19 16.32 8.99
N THR A 136 5.87 15.63 8.09
CA THR A 136 5.78 15.89 6.65
C THR A 136 4.35 15.66 6.14
N GLN A 137 3.72 14.56 6.52
CA GLN A 137 2.38 14.21 6.09
C GLN A 137 1.33 15.21 6.57
N CYS A 138 1.44 15.69 7.79
CA CYS A 138 0.51 16.69 8.32
C CYS A 138 0.48 17.95 7.46
N LEU A 139 1.62 18.45 7.00
CA LEU A 139 1.71 19.60 6.09
C LEU A 139 1.23 19.23 4.68
N ARG A 140 1.57 18.05 4.18
CA ARG A 140 1.19 17.58 2.83
C ARG A 140 -0.31 17.44 2.67
N TYR A 141 -1.03 16.94 3.68
CA TYR A 141 -2.49 16.80 3.64
C TYR A 141 -3.19 18.14 3.48
N VAL A 142 -2.65 19.22 4.09
CA VAL A 142 -3.16 20.58 3.88
C VAL A 142 -3.01 21.00 2.43
N PHE A 143 -1.87 20.77 1.79
CA PHE A 143 -1.69 21.08 0.37
C PHE A 143 -2.56 20.20 -0.53
N GLN A 144 -2.80 18.95 -0.18
CA GLN A 144 -3.66 18.06 -0.95
C GLN A 144 -5.13 18.50 -0.90
N CYS A 145 -5.65 18.85 0.28
CA CYS A 145 -7.05 19.24 0.44
C CYS A 145 -7.36 20.62 -0.18
N THR A 146 -6.35 21.49 -0.33
CA THR A 146 -6.43 22.81 -0.97
C THR A 146 -6.09 22.80 -2.46
N ASN A 147 -6.04 21.61 -3.09
CA ASN A 147 -5.74 21.43 -4.51
C ASN A 147 -4.31 21.85 -4.94
N LEU A 148 -3.38 22.04 -3.99
CA LEU A 148 -1.96 22.27 -4.24
C LEU A 148 -1.19 20.92 -4.29
N THR A 149 -1.77 19.92 -4.95
CA THR A 149 -1.25 18.55 -5.02
C THR A 149 0.13 18.46 -5.65
N ARG A 150 0.53 19.45 -6.46
CA ARG A 150 1.88 19.57 -7.03
C ARG A 150 2.96 19.61 -5.94
N ILE A 151 2.74 20.35 -4.83
CA ILE A 151 3.71 20.43 -3.72
C ILE A 151 3.90 19.05 -3.09
N SER A 152 2.79 18.34 -2.85
CA SER A 152 2.84 16.98 -2.32
C SER A 152 3.55 15.99 -3.25
N SER A 153 3.29 16.07 -4.56
CA SER A 153 3.93 15.22 -5.57
C SER A 153 5.43 15.52 -5.70
N MET A 154 5.82 16.81 -5.63
CA MET A 154 7.24 17.21 -5.62
C MET A 154 7.98 16.70 -4.37
N ALA A 155 7.34 16.68 -3.21
CA ALA A 155 7.93 16.09 -2.00
C ALA A 155 8.20 14.60 -2.18
N ASP A 156 7.28 13.84 -2.80
CA ASP A 156 7.49 12.43 -3.13
C ASP A 156 8.62 12.23 -4.15
N LEU A 157 8.68 13.09 -5.17
CA LEU A 157 9.76 13.10 -6.16
C LEU A 157 11.12 13.35 -5.51
N ILE A 158 11.21 14.33 -4.62
CA ILE A 158 12.43 14.65 -3.87
C ILE A 158 12.83 13.44 -3.01
N ALA A 159 11.94 12.93 -2.15
CA ALA A 159 12.25 11.82 -1.27
C ALA A 159 12.73 10.59 -2.04
N LYS A 160 11.95 10.14 -3.03
CA LYS A 160 12.22 8.90 -3.78
C LYS A 160 13.31 9.08 -4.84
N GLY A 161 13.33 10.22 -5.54
CA GLY A 161 14.32 10.51 -6.57
C GLY A 161 15.73 10.65 -6.00
N PHE A 162 15.89 11.44 -4.92
CA PHE A 162 17.19 11.53 -4.25
C PHE A 162 17.61 10.21 -3.62
N PHE A 163 16.66 9.43 -3.09
CA PHE A 163 16.98 8.11 -2.57
C PHE A 163 17.49 7.16 -3.67
N LEU A 164 16.92 7.20 -4.87
CA LEU A 164 17.40 6.39 -5.99
C LEU A 164 18.84 6.75 -6.39
N LEU A 165 19.14 8.04 -6.47
CA LEU A 165 20.51 8.52 -6.76
C LEU A 165 21.48 8.12 -5.64
N PHE A 166 21.07 8.32 -4.39
CA PHE A 166 21.86 7.94 -3.22
C PHE A 166 22.13 6.44 -3.19
N MET A 167 21.08 5.63 -3.37
CA MET A 167 21.19 4.17 -3.41
C MET A 167 22.14 3.71 -4.51
N GLY A 168 22.04 4.27 -5.72
CA GLY A 168 22.94 3.97 -6.83
C GLY A 168 24.39 4.30 -6.46
N THR A 169 24.64 5.46 -5.85
CA THR A 169 25.99 5.86 -5.39
C THR A 169 26.54 4.90 -4.34
N VAL A 170 25.76 4.56 -3.34
CA VAL A 170 26.15 3.66 -2.23
C VAL A 170 26.44 2.24 -2.75
N LEU A 171 25.65 1.77 -3.72
CA LEU A 171 25.89 0.47 -4.37
C LEU A 171 27.20 0.47 -5.19
N VAL A 172 27.50 1.54 -5.94
CA VAL A 172 28.76 1.68 -6.69
C VAL A 172 29.98 1.72 -5.74
N LEU A 173 29.82 2.31 -4.55
CA LEU A 173 30.85 2.31 -3.49
C LEU A 173 31.00 0.94 -2.79
N GLY A 174 30.21 -0.05 -3.17
CA GLY A 174 30.32 -1.42 -2.68
C GLY A 174 29.78 -1.66 -1.26
N ALA A 175 28.89 -0.80 -0.77
CA ALA A 175 28.26 -1.01 0.55
C ALA A 175 27.36 -2.23 0.53
N LYS A 176 27.54 -3.09 1.56
CA LYS A 176 26.80 -4.33 1.74
C LYS A 176 25.93 -4.36 3.00
N ALA A 177 26.07 -3.34 3.86
CA ALA A 177 25.28 -3.21 5.10
C ALA A 177 23.97 -2.43 4.85
N SER A 178 22.92 -2.74 5.61
CA SER A 178 21.63 -2.06 5.52
C SER A 178 21.65 -0.61 6.05
N LEU A 179 22.51 -0.32 7.03
CA LEU A 179 22.53 0.96 7.73
C LEU A 179 22.72 2.19 6.82
N PRO A 180 23.66 2.22 5.83
CA PRO A 180 23.78 3.34 4.91
C PRO A 180 22.49 3.63 4.14
N PHE A 181 21.78 2.58 3.70
CA PHE A 181 20.54 2.72 2.96
C PHE A 181 19.41 3.26 3.84
N ILE A 182 19.31 2.81 5.10
CA ILE A 182 18.35 3.32 6.08
C ILE A 182 18.61 4.81 6.36
N LEU A 183 19.87 5.18 6.64
CA LEU A 183 20.26 6.56 6.89
C LEU A 183 20.00 7.46 5.67
N GLY A 184 20.34 6.98 4.46
CA GLY A 184 20.06 7.69 3.23
C GLY A 184 18.56 7.90 3.00
N TYR A 185 17.73 6.89 3.31
CA TYR A 185 16.27 6.98 3.19
C TYR A 185 15.71 8.05 4.14
N ILE A 186 16.18 8.08 5.38
CA ILE A 186 15.82 9.10 6.38
C ILE A 186 16.30 10.48 5.92
N GLY A 187 17.55 10.59 5.41
CA GLY A 187 18.11 11.85 4.92
C GLY A 187 17.32 12.43 3.75
N CYS A 188 16.92 11.59 2.79
CA CYS A 188 16.09 12.01 1.66
C CYS A 188 14.69 12.46 2.12
N GLN A 189 14.12 11.79 3.13
CA GLN A 189 12.87 12.21 3.75
C GLN A 189 13.01 13.55 4.48
N ALA A 190 14.17 13.81 5.11
CA ALA A 190 14.46 15.10 5.75
C ALA A 190 14.54 16.25 4.71
N ILE A 191 15.13 16.00 3.55
CA ILE A 191 15.14 16.97 2.44
C ILE A 191 13.69 17.27 1.96
N ALA A 192 12.86 16.23 1.82
CA ALA A 192 11.45 16.41 1.45
C ALA A 192 10.67 17.18 2.53
N PHE A 193 10.92 16.91 3.82
CA PHE A 193 10.35 17.67 4.93
C PHE A 193 10.76 19.15 4.88
N ALA A 194 12.05 19.43 4.65
CA ALA A 194 12.54 20.81 4.51
C ALA A 194 11.84 21.53 3.35
N TYR A 195 11.71 20.87 2.19
CA TYR A 195 10.99 21.42 1.05
C TYR A 195 9.52 21.76 1.39
N VAL A 196 8.79 20.82 1.99
CA VAL A 196 7.38 21.02 2.37
C VAL A 196 7.25 22.14 3.42
N SER A 197 8.19 22.20 4.37
CA SER A 197 8.22 23.24 5.42
C SER A 197 8.46 24.64 4.83
N VAL A 198 9.34 24.76 3.84
CA VAL A 198 9.53 26.02 3.12
C VAL A 198 8.27 26.44 2.36
N CYS A 199 7.55 25.49 1.75
CA CYS A 199 6.27 25.77 1.09
C CYS A 199 5.18 26.18 2.11
N ALA A 200 5.19 25.57 3.31
CA ALA A 200 4.22 25.82 4.38
C ALA A 200 4.58 26.99 5.29
N ARG A 201 5.54 27.84 4.93
CA ARG A 201 6.05 28.92 5.79
C ARG A 201 4.96 29.85 6.31
N GLU A 202 3.91 30.14 5.53
CA GLU A 202 2.79 30.99 5.98
C GLU A 202 2.09 30.39 7.20
N THR A 203 1.91 29.06 7.22
CA THR A 203 1.39 28.34 8.38
C THR A 203 2.42 28.24 9.51
N LEU A 204 3.68 27.93 9.18
CA LEU A 204 4.72 27.70 10.19
C LEU A 204 5.13 28.97 10.94
N PHE A 205 5.07 30.15 10.32
CA PHE A 205 5.38 31.44 10.92
C PHE A 205 4.15 32.23 11.37
N ALA A 206 2.92 31.69 11.18
CA ALA A 206 1.71 32.29 11.71
C ALA A 206 1.76 32.34 13.26
N ARG A 207 1.08 33.30 13.85
CA ARG A 207 0.84 33.31 15.30
C ARG A 207 -0.14 32.21 15.66
N ALA A 208 0.30 31.26 16.50
CA ALA A 208 -0.55 30.15 16.90
C ALA A 208 -1.75 30.62 17.73
N SER A 209 -2.95 30.24 17.32
CA SER A 209 -4.20 30.46 18.05
C SER A 209 -4.61 29.19 18.76
N PHE A 210 -4.33 29.11 20.06
CA PHE A 210 -4.65 27.90 20.85
C PHE A 210 -6.09 27.86 21.37
N ALA A 211 -6.88 28.93 21.14
CA ALA A 211 -8.27 28.96 21.54
C ALA A 211 -9.09 27.86 20.86
N GLY A 212 -9.58 26.90 21.63
CA GLY A 212 -10.39 25.78 21.12
C GLY A 212 -9.66 24.71 20.32
N VAL A 213 -8.33 24.82 20.12
CA VAL A 213 -7.56 23.92 19.23
C VAL A 213 -7.67 22.44 19.63
N LEU A 214 -7.71 22.11 20.91
CA LEU A 214 -7.88 20.72 21.37
C LEU A 214 -9.24 20.17 20.98
N GLY A 215 -10.31 21.00 21.04
CA GLY A 215 -11.63 20.63 20.55
C GLY A 215 -11.65 20.35 19.05
N THR A 216 -11.00 21.21 18.27
CA THR A 216 -10.88 21.02 16.82
C THR A 216 -10.05 19.77 16.49
N CYS A 217 -8.91 19.54 17.17
CA CYS A 217 -8.12 18.32 17.00
C CYS A 217 -8.94 17.07 17.31
N PHE A 218 -9.70 17.07 18.41
CA PHE A 218 -10.55 15.93 18.78
C PHE A 218 -11.67 15.69 17.76
N ALA A 219 -12.28 16.75 17.24
CA ALA A 219 -13.29 16.66 16.18
C ALA A 219 -12.69 16.07 14.88
N ASP A 220 -11.50 16.53 14.48
CA ASP A 220 -10.77 16.03 13.31
C ASP A 220 -10.38 14.56 13.50
N ILE A 221 -9.85 14.17 14.68
CA ILE A 221 -9.53 12.77 14.99
C ILE A 221 -10.80 11.90 14.89
N LYS A 222 -11.91 12.33 15.49
CA LYS A 222 -13.17 11.58 15.44
C LYS A 222 -13.67 11.41 13.99
N ALA A 223 -13.52 12.41 13.15
CA ALA A 223 -13.92 12.36 11.74
C ALA A 223 -13.00 11.43 10.93
N GLY A 224 -11.68 11.52 11.11
CA GLY A 224 -10.69 10.77 10.33
C GLY A 224 -10.41 9.35 10.82
N MET A 225 -10.72 9.03 12.09
CA MET A 225 -10.44 7.73 12.72
C MET A 225 -10.95 6.54 11.90
N LYS A 226 -12.15 6.63 11.33
CA LYS A 226 -12.74 5.54 10.54
C LYS A 226 -11.93 5.26 9.27
N ILE A 227 -11.41 6.31 8.62
CA ILE A 227 -10.61 6.20 7.40
C ILE A 227 -9.27 5.57 7.74
N MET A 228 -8.61 6.08 8.79
CA MET A 228 -7.35 5.55 9.28
C MET A 228 -7.46 4.08 9.69
N VAL A 229 -8.46 3.72 10.50
CA VAL A 229 -8.66 2.33 10.93
C VAL A 229 -8.91 1.41 9.74
N ALA A 230 -9.72 1.83 8.77
CA ALA A 230 -9.95 1.02 7.56
C ALA A 230 -8.66 0.77 6.76
N TYR A 231 -7.82 1.79 6.62
CA TYR A 231 -6.53 1.70 5.91
C TYR A 231 -5.55 0.78 6.63
N TYR A 232 -5.35 1.00 7.93
CA TYR A 232 -4.39 0.19 8.69
C TYR A 232 -4.87 -1.23 8.95
N ALA A 233 -6.19 -1.46 9.09
CA ALA A 233 -6.74 -2.80 9.18
C ALA A 233 -6.44 -3.62 7.91
N ASP A 234 -6.58 -3.02 6.71
CA ASP A 234 -6.18 -3.66 5.46
C ASP A 234 -4.67 -3.98 5.44
N SER A 235 -3.83 -3.02 5.80
CA SER A 235 -2.37 -3.17 5.84
C SER A 235 -1.91 -4.22 6.87
N LEU A 236 -2.57 -4.30 8.02
CA LEU A 236 -2.24 -5.23 9.10
C LEU A 236 -2.62 -6.68 8.80
N ILE A 237 -3.47 -6.97 7.82
CA ILE A 237 -3.72 -8.35 7.39
C ILE A 237 -2.39 -9.04 7.06
N VAL A 238 -1.56 -8.40 6.25
CA VAL A 238 -0.22 -8.92 5.91
C VAL A 238 0.82 -8.56 6.98
N GLY A 239 0.81 -7.34 7.47
CA GLY A 239 1.81 -6.80 8.37
C GLY A 239 1.89 -7.51 9.71
N PHE A 240 0.75 -7.89 10.29
CA PHE A 240 0.72 -8.62 11.56
C PHE A 240 1.40 -10.00 11.45
N THR A 241 1.13 -10.74 10.38
CA THR A 241 1.81 -12.02 10.14
C THR A 241 3.32 -11.85 9.98
N ARG A 242 3.77 -10.79 9.27
CA ARG A 242 5.19 -10.48 9.14
C ARG A 242 5.83 -10.12 10.49
N MET A 243 5.15 -9.34 11.34
CA MET A 243 5.61 -9.03 12.69
C MET A 243 5.71 -10.29 13.56
N MET A 244 4.70 -11.16 13.52
CA MET A 244 4.72 -12.44 14.25
C MET A 244 5.86 -13.35 13.77
N THR A 245 6.13 -13.40 12.47
CA THR A 245 7.25 -14.15 11.90
C THR A 245 8.59 -13.61 12.42
N ASP A 246 8.78 -12.30 12.46
CA ASP A 246 9.97 -11.66 12.99
C ASP A 246 10.19 -11.98 14.48
N TRP A 247 9.13 -11.92 15.28
CA TRP A 247 9.23 -12.11 16.73
C TRP A 247 9.43 -13.56 17.16
N HIS A 248 8.83 -14.52 16.46
CA HIS A 248 8.82 -15.93 16.87
C HIS A 248 9.72 -16.85 16.03
N LEU A 249 9.90 -16.54 14.73
CA LEU A 249 10.66 -17.39 13.81
C LEU A 249 11.98 -16.76 13.36
N GLY A 250 12.24 -15.54 13.81
CA GLY A 250 13.50 -14.83 13.64
C GLY A 250 13.63 -14.03 12.35
N LEU A 251 14.68 -13.20 12.34
CA LEU A 251 14.93 -12.18 11.34
C LEU A 251 15.13 -12.73 9.92
N VAL A 252 15.88 -13.84 9.79
CA VAL A 252 16.18 -14.47 8.48
C VAL A 252 14.91 -14.95 7.80
N THR A 253 14.06 -15.66 8.55
CA THR A 253 12.76 -16.16 8.06
C THR A 253 11.84 -15.01 7.67
N PHE A 254 11.80 -13.96 8.50
CA PHE A 254 11.10 -12.72 8.19
C PHE A 254 11.63 -12.07 6.91
N GLY A 255 12.95 -12.01 6.70
CA GLY A 255 13.59 -11.44 5.52
C GLY A 255 13.20 -12.17 4.24
N LYS A 256 13.24 -13.50 4.25
CA LYS A 256 12.83 -14.36 3.13
C LYS A 256 11.35 -14.18 2.77
N LEU A 257 10.48 -14.19 3.77
CA LEU A 257 9.05 -13.93 3.58
C LEU A 257 8.81 -12.51 3.05
N SER A 258 9.52 -11.53 3.61
CA SER A 258 9.39 -10.12 3.23
C SER A 258 9.81 -9.82 1.81
N LEU A 259 10.80 -10.55 1.26
CA LEU A 259 11.16 -10.44 -0.15
C LEU A 259 9.98 -10.82 -1.05
N SER A 260 9.30 -11.93 -0.76
CA SER A 260 8.14 -12.38 -1.53
C SER A 260 7.01 -11.36 -1.48
N PHE A 261 6.74 -10.75 -0.33
CA PHE A 261 5.78 -9.66 -0.24
C PHE A 261 6.21 -8.40 -0.99
N SER A 262 7.52 -8.08 -0.99
CA SER A 262 8.03 -6.94 -1.75
C SER A 262 7.84 -7.11 -3.24
N LEU A 263 8.07 -8.31 -3.78
CA LEU A 263 7.81 -8.65 -5.18
C LEU A 263 6.32 -8.59 -5.50
N THR A 264 5.48 -9.10 -4.61
CA THR A 264 4.01 -9.01 -4.74
C THR A 264 3.54 -7.55 -4.71
N ASN A 265 4.02 -6.74 -3.78
CA ASN A 265 3.69 -5.32 -3.67
C ASN A 265 4.16 -4.50 -4.87
N PHE A 266 5.27 -4.85 -5.48
CA PHE A 266 5.71 -4.24 -6.73
C PHE A 266 4.65 -4.42 -7.84
N MET A 267 4.10 -5.62 -8.00
CA MET A 267 3.02 -5.87 -8.95
C MET A 267 1.75 -5.07 -8.59
N LEU A 268 1.40 -5.00 -7.30
CA LEU A 268 0.26 -4.24 -6.80
C LEU A 268 0.41 -2.72 -7.02
N ALA A 269 1.63 -2.19 -6.95
CA ALA A 269 1.90 -0.78 -7.19
C ALA A 269 1.52 -0.36 -8.63
N PHE A 270 1.76 -1.20 -9.63
CA PHE A 270 1.29 -0.97 -11.00
C PHE A 270 -0.23 -0.79 -11.07
N ILE A 271 -0.95 -1.64 -10.37
CA ILE A 271 -2.41 -1.67 -10.39
C ILE A 271 -3.01 -0.48 -9.65
N GLY A 272 -2.37 -0.04 -8.58
CA GLY A 272 -2.72 1.19 -7.89
C GLY A 272 -2.74 2.41 -8.81
N GLN A 273 -1.83 2.48 -9.78
CA GLN A 273 -1.79 3.55 -10.78
C GLN A 273 -3.00 3.52 -11.71
N VAL A 274 -3.39 2.32 -12.16
CA VAL A 274 -4.59 2.15 -12.99
C VAL A 274 -5.84 2.59 -12.22
N SER A 275 -5.96 2.23 -10.94
CA SER A 275 -7.09 2.63 -10.08
C SER A 275 -7.23 4.15 -9.94
N MET A 276 -6.10 4.87 -9.83
CA MET A 276 -6.09 6.33 -9.72
C MET A 276 -6.67 7.02 -10.95
N VAL A 277 -6.50 6.45 -12.14
CA VAL A 277 -7.05 6.98 -13.40
C VAL A 277 -8.53 6.60 -13.56
N VAL A 278 -8.89 5.38 -13.18
CA VAL A 278 -10.24 4.84 -13.35
C VAL A 278 -11.26 5.52 -12.42
N PHE A 279 -10.88 5.82 -11.19
CA PHE A 279 -11.78 6.40 -10.18
C PHE A 279 -12.46 7.71 -10.62
N PRO A 280 -11.76 8.74 -11.13
CA PRO A 280 -12.42 9.99 -11.55
C PRO A 280 -13.34 9.81 -12.75
N VAL A 281 -13.00 8.87 -13.65
CA VAL A 281 -13.83 8.56 -14.82
C VAL A 281 -15.15 7.94 -14.39
N LEU A 282 -15.09 6.93 -13.53
CA LEU A 282 -16.28 6.25 -13.02
C LEU A 282 -17.19 7.18 -12.20
N LYS A 283 -16.60 8.11 -11.43
CA LYS A 283 -17.37 9.04 -10.59
C LYS A 283 -18.22 10.04 -11.40
N ARG A 284 -17.89 10.26 -12.67
CA ARG A 284 -18.63 11.17 -13.57
C ARG A 284 -19.81 10.52 -14.26
N LEU A 285 -19.95 9.19 -14.19
CA LEU A 285 -21.02 8.44 -14.81
C LEU A 285 -22.30 8.50 -13.99
N ASP A 286 -23.45 8.37 -14.66
CA ASP A 286 -24.73 8.24 -13.99
C ASP A 286 -24.84 6.93 -13.19
N PRO A 287 -25.65 6.85 -12.12
CA PRO A 287 -25.77 5.66 -11.27
C PRO A 287 -26.11 4.37 -12.02
N THR A 288 -26.90 4.45 -13.09
CA THR A 288 -27.26 3.30 -13.94
C THR A 288 -26.06 2.81 -14.77
N GLU A 289 -25.31 3.75 -15.33
CA GLU A 289 -24.06 3.45 -16.05
C GLU A 289 -22.97 2.90 -15.11
N GLN A 290 -22.88 3.43 -13.88
CA GLN A 290 -21.98 2.94 -12.85
C GLN A 290 -22.22 1.45 -12.54
N ALA A 291 -23.48 1.02 -12.42
CA ALA A 291 -23.84 -0.36 -12.19
C ALA A 291 -23.43 -1.28 -13.37
N GLY A 292 -23.69 -0.83 -14.59
CA GLY A 292 -23.26 -1.56 -15.80
C GLY A 292 -21.73 -1.70 -15.91
N LYS A 293 -21.01 -0.61 -15.64
CA LYS A 293 -19.54 -0.60 -15.63
C LYS A 293 -18.96 -1.47 -14.48
N TYR A 294 -19.61 -1.49 -13.31
CA TYR A 294 -19.21 -2.39 -12.22
C TYR A 294 -19.19 -3.85 -12.69
N VAL A 295 -20.28 -4.31 -13.31
CA VAL A 295 -20.38 -5.70 -13.82
C VAL A 295 -19.31 -5.99 -14.87
N ALA A 296 -19.12 -5.07 -15.82
CA ALA A 296 -18.12 -5.23 -16.88
C ALA A 296 -16.69 -5.29 -16.33
N ILE A 297 -16.32 -4.38 -15.41
CA ILE A 297 -14.99 -4.36 -14.77
C ILE A 297 -14.80 -5.62 -13.91
N ARG A 298 -15.82 -6.02 -13.16
CA ARG A 298 -15.79 -7.24 -12.36
C ARG A 298 -15.49 -8.48 -13.20
N LEU A 299 -16.20 -8.67 -14.34
CA LEU A 299 -15.97 -9.78 -15.22
C LEU A 299 -14.59 -9.71 -15.88
N LEU A 300 -14.16 -8.53 -16.32
CA LEU A 300 -12.82 -8.33 -16.88
C LEU A 300 -11.73 -8.75 -15.87
N LEU A 301 -11.81 -8.27 -14.62
CA LEU A 301 -10.83 -8.59 -13.59
C LEU A 301 -10.88 -10.08 -13.24
N HIS A 302 -12.06 -10.67 -13.12
CA HIS A 302 -12.26 -12.10 -12.88
C HIS A 302 -11.56 -12.95 -13.95
N THR A 303 -11.70 -12.60 -15.22
CA THR A 303 -11.13 -13.37 -16.34
C THR A 303 -9.62 -13.13 -16.49
N VAL A 304 -9.15 -11.87 -16.35
CA VAL A 304 -7.77 -11.46 -16.70
C VAL A 304 -6.79 -11.68 -15.56
N LEU A 305 -7.18 -11.36 -14.30
CA LEU A 305 -6.23 -11.38 -13.20
C LEU A 305 -5.60 -12.76 -12.91
N PRO A 306 -6.33 -13.90 -13.00
CA PRO A 306 -5.74 -15.21 -12.78
C PRO A 306 -4.67 -15.59 -13.81
N LEU A 307 -4.68 -14.96 -15.01
CA LEU A 307 -3.62 -15.17 -16.02
C LEU A 307 -2.23 -14.76 -15.49
N ALA A 308 -2.17 -13.89 -14.49
CA ALA A 308 -0.91 -13.53 -13.82
C ALA A 308 -0.19 -14.74 -13.22
N TYR A 309 -0.89 -15.83 -12.90
CA TYR A 309 -0.27 -17.07 -12.39
C TYR A 309 0.71 -17.72 -13.39
N LEU A 310 0.51 -17.50 -14.70
CA LEU A 310 1.45 -17.97 -15.72
C LEU A 310 2.82 -17.29 -15.62
N LEU A 311 2.88 -16.10 -15.01
CA LEU A 311 4.13 -15.35 -14.83
C LEU A 311 5.01 -15.91 -13.70
N TYR A 312 4.47 -16.77 -12.84
CA TYR A 312 5.20 -17.29 -11.67
C TYR A 312 6.46 -18.07 -12.09
N VAL A 313 6.33 -19.05 -12.98
CA VAL A 313 7.48 -19.91 -13.36
C VAL A 313 8.53 -19.12 -14.14
N PRO A 314 8.20 -18.31 -15.15
CA PRO A 314 9.16 -17.40 -15.78
C PRO A 314 9.84 -16.45 -14.76
N ALA A 315 9.06 -15.86 -13.85
CA ALA A 315 9.60 -15.00 -12.81
C ALA A 315 10.54 -15.76 -11.87
N LYS A 316 10.18 -16.98 -11.44
CA LYS A 316 11.02 -17.84 -10.59
C LYS A 316 12.35 -18.15 -11.29
N ILE A 317 12.34 -18.45 -12.58
CA ILE A 317 13.57 -18.74 -13.36
C ILE A 317 14.46 -17.49 -13.40
N VAL A 318 13.90 -16.34 -13.79
CA VAL A 318 14.64 -15.07 -13.87
C VAL A 318 15.20 -14.67 -12.51
N LEU A 319 14.38 -14.76 -11.45
CA LEU A 319 14.79 -14.44 -10.08
C LEU A 319 15.82 -15.43 -9.56
N GLY A 320 15.78 -16.72 -9.93
CA GLY A 320 16.77 -17.71 -9.56
C GLY A 320 18.16 -17.39 -10.11
N PHE A 321 18.24 -16.86 -11.34
CA PHE A 321 19.49 -16.34 -11.90
C PHE A 321 19.94 -15.04 -11.25
N TRP A 322 18.97 -14.17 -10.90
CA TRP A 322 19.28 -12.85 -10.37
C TRP A 322 19.58 -12.85 -8.88
N LEU A 323 18.84 -13.64 -8.10
CA LEU A 323 18.89 -13.73 -6.63
C LEU A 323 19.06 -15.18 -6.15
N PRO A 324 20.17 -15.87 -6.47
CA PRO A 324 20.35 -17.29 -6.14
C PRO A 324 20.32 -17.56 -4.63
N GLU A 325 20.79 -16.63 -3.80
CA GLU A 325 20.79 -16.76 -2.32
C GLU A 325 19.35 -16.80 -1.74
N TYR A 326 18.36 -16.34 -2.50
CA TYR A 326 16.96 -16.30 -2.09
C TYR A 326 16.09 -17.37 -2.72
N GLU A 327 16.67 -18.43 -3.31
CA GLU A 327 15.90 -19.49 -3.98
C GLU A 327 14.82 -20.09 -3.06
N ALA A 328 15.15 -20.29 -1.77
CA ALA A 328 14.21 -20.74 -0.76
C ALA A 328 13.02 -19.77 -0.53
N SER A 329 13.16 -18.49 -0.90
CA SER A 329 12.09 -17.49 -0.76
C SER A 329 11.04 -17.59 -1.87
N PHE A 330 11.38 -18.18 -3.01
CA PHE A 330 10.45 -18.24 -4.16
C PHE A 330 9.27 -19.19 -3.94
N VAL A 331 9.37 -20.07 -2.96
CA VAL A 331 8.25 -20.89 -2.49
C VAL A 331 7.17 -19.98 -1.87
N TYR A 332 7.60 -19.01 -1.03
CA TYR A 332 6.67 -18.02 -0.46
C TYR A 332 6.06 -17.11 -1.55
N LEU A 333 6.80 -16.84 -2.64
CA LEU A 333 6.26 -16.10 -3.78
C LEU A 333 5.09 -16.84 -4.42
N ALA A 334 5.16 -18.17 -4.57
CA ALA A 334 4.03 -18.96 -5.04
C ALA A 334 2.80 -18.81 -4.14
N LEU A 335 3.01 -18.85 -2.82
CA LEU A 335 1.94 -18.70 -1.85
C LEU A 335 1.36 -17.27 -1.81
N THR A 336 2.16 -16.23 -2.09
CA THR A 336 1.71 -14.84 -2.06
C THR A 336 1.15 -14.33 -3.39
N MET A 337 1.40 -15.00 -4.52
CA MET A 337 0.89 -14.60 -5.84
C MET A 337 -0.64 -14.38 -5.88
N PRO A 338 -1.49 -15.22 -5.25
CA PRO A 338 -2.92 -14.97 -5.23
C PRO A 338 -3.32 -13.63 -4.60
N LEU A 339 -2.48 -13.07 -3.71
CA LEU A 339 -2.72 -11.73 -3.16
C LEU A 339 -2.72 -10.66 -4.25
N CYS A 340 -1.95 -10.83 -5.33
CA CYS A 340 -2.00 -9.92 -6.46
C CYS A 340 -3.40 -9.89 -7.08
N VAL A 341 -4.01 -11.05 -7.28
CA VAL A 341 -5.34 -11.17 -7.87
C VAL A 341 -6.40 -10.51 -6.98
N TYR A 342 -6.48 -10.92 -5.72
CA TYR A 342 -7.48 -10.39 -4.77
C TYR A 342 -7.26 -8.91 -4.47
N SER A 343 -6.03 -8.49 -4.16
CA SER A 343 -5.76 -7.09 -3.83
C SER A 343 -5.92 -6.15 -5.03
N CYS A 344 -5.66 -6.62 -6.26
CA CYS A 344 -5.98 -5.89 -7.48
C CYS A 344 -7.48 -5.65 -7.61
N LYS A 345 -8.26 -6.69 -7.42
CA LYS A 345 -9.73 -6.63 -7.46
C LYS A 345 -10.26 -5.71 -6.36
N ALA A 346 -9.73 -5.83 -5.14
CA ALA A 346 -10.08 -4.96 -4.03
C ALA A 346 -9.81 -3.49 -4.36
N ASN A 347 -8.63 -3.15 -4.88
CA ASN A 347 -8.24 -1.78 -5.15
C ASN A 347 -8.99 -1.17 -6.34
N LEU A 348 -9.09 -1.90 -7.46
CA LEU A 348 -9.72 -1.40 -8.68
C LEU A 348 -11.25 -1.36 -8.59
N LEU A 349 -11.85 -2.33 -7.91
CA LEU A 349 -13.30 -2.48 -7.89
C LEU A 349 -13.89 -2.05 -6.54
N PHE A 350 -13.62 -2.79 -5.46
CA PHE A 350 -14.33 -2.59 -4.18
C PHE A 350 -14.01 -1.25 -3.53
N ASN A 351 -12.73 -0.93 -3.33
CA ASN A 351 -12.32 0.33 -2.71
C ASN A 351 -12.83 1.54 -3.51
N THR A 352 -12.81 1.45 -4.84
CA THR A 352 -13.28 2.49 -5.75
C THR A 352 -14.79 2.73 -5.59
N TYR A 353 -15.60 1.67 -5.73
CA TYR A 353 -17.06 1.79 -5.68
C TYR A 353 -17.60 2.04 -4.27
N MET A 354 -16.98 1.47 -3.23
CA MET A 354 -17.39 1.72 -1.84
C MET A 354 -17.12 3.17 -1.42
N LYS A 355 -15.99 3.75 -1.82
CA LYS A 355 -15.69 5.18 -1.60
C LYS A 355 -16.61 6.09 -2.40
N MET A 356 -16.92 5.78 -3.66
CA MET A 356 -17.89 6.52 -4.46
C MET A 356 -19.28 6.54 -3.82
N GLY A 357 -19.70 5.40 -3.28
CA GLY A 357 -21.00 5.23 -2.62
C GLY A 357 -21.02 5.69 -1.15
N ARG A 358 -19.95 6.27 -0.61
CA ARG A 358 -19.80 6.67 0.81
C ARG A 358 -20.09 5.52 1.79
N HIS A 359 -19.58 4.32 1.47
CA HIS A 359 -19.73 3.13 2.31
C HIS A 359 -18.47 2.82 3.12
N GLU A 360 -17.75 3.86 3.56
CA GLU A 360 -16.50 3.72 4.32
C GLU A 360 -16.69 2.93 5.62
N GLY A 361 -17.89 2.99 6.23
CA GLY A 361 -18.22 2.20 7.42
C GLY A 361 -18.22 0.69 7.15
N ALA A 362 -18.78 0.25 6.03
CA ALA A 362 -18.78 -1.16 5.63
C ALA A 362 -17.37 -1.62 5.24
N LEU A 363 -16.62 -0.76 4.53
CA LEU A 363 -15.23 -1.01 4.19
C LEU A 363 -14.37 -1.22 5.46
N CYS A 364 -14.54 -0.33 6.44
CA CYS A 364 -13.85 -0.43 7.74
C CYS A 364 -14.22 -1.73 8.47
N ALA A 365 -15.49 -2.05 8.57
CA ALA A 365 -15.96 -3.24 9.29
C ALA A 365 -15.42 -4.54 8.68
N VAL A 366 -15.44 -4.67 7.35
CA VAL A 366 -14.93 -5.86 6.65
C VAL A 366 -13.40 -5.97 6.80
N ASN A 367 -12.66 -4.87 6.69
CA ASN A 367 -11.19 -4.88 6.86
C ASN A 367 -10.81 -5.21 8.31
N VAL A 368 -11.50 -4.66 9.31
CA VAL A 368 -11.25 -4.97 10.74
C VAL A 368 -11.56 -6.43 11.03
N ALA A 369 -12.66 -6.96 10.52
CA ALA A 369 -13.01 -8.37 10.69
C ALA A 369 -11.96 -9.30 10.04
N ALA A 370 -11.50 -8.96 8.83
CA ALA A 370 -10.45 -9.69 8.13
C ALA A 370 -9.11 -9.62 8.90
N MET A 371 -8.72 -8.43 9.40
CA MET A 371 -7.53 -8.27 10.23
C MET A 371 -7.59 -9.13 11.50
N ALA A 372 -8.73 -9.12 12.21
CA ALA A 372 -8.91 -9.92 13.43
C ALA A 372 -8.85 -11.42 13.13
N LEU A 373 -9.49 -11.86 12.05
CA LEU A 373 -9.43 -13.25 11.59
C LEU A 373 -7.99 -13.67 11.26
N ASN A 374 -7.29 -12.87 10.43
CA ASN A 374 -5.92 -13.18 10.09
C ASN A 374 -4.99 -13.15 11.31
N GLY A 375 -5.21 -12.21 12.24
CA GLY A 375 -4.45 -12.14 13.49
C GLY A 375 -4.56 -13.44 14.30
N ALA A 376 -5.79 -13.96 14.48
CA ALA A 376 -6.02 -15.22 15.16
C ALA A 376 -5.38 -16.41 14.43
N LEU A 377 -5.53 -16.49 13.11
CA LEU A 377 -4.94 -17.56 12.28
C LEU A 377 -3.41 -17.48 12.24
N ALA A 378 -2.82 -16.27 12.19
CA ALA A 378 -1.38 -16.07 12.25
C ALA A 378 -0.81 -16.50 13.61
N CYS A 379 -1.47 -16.13 14.72
CA CYS A 379 -1.07 -16.62 16.04
C CYS A 379 -1.13 -18.16 16.11
N ALA A 380 -2.22 -18.77 15.65
CA ALA A 380 -2.37 -20.22 15.65
C ALA A 380 -1.29 -20.92 14.79
N SER A 381 -1.00 -20.40 13.59
CA SER A 381 -0.02 -21.00 12.69
C SER A 381 1.43 -20.82 13.15
N ILE A 382 1.79 -19.63 13.64
CA ILE A 382 3.17 -19.31 14.02
C ILE A 382 3.48 -19.82 15.44
N MET A 383 2.60 -19.56 16.42
CA MET A 383 2.84 -19.98 17.81
C MET A 383 2.51 -21.44 18.03
N GLY A 384 1.49 -22.00 17.32
CA GLY A 384 1.09 -23.39 17.47
C GLY A 384 1.88 -24.38 16.62
N PHE A 385 2.16 -24.03 15.37
CA PHE A 385 2.77 -24.92 14.38
C PHE A 385 4.16 -24.47 13.91
N ALA A 386 4.64 -23.30 14.32
CA ALA A 386 5.89 -22.68 13.87
C ALA A 386 6.03 -22.65 12.33
N SER A 387 4.92 -22.54 11.59
CA SER A 387 4.90 -22.63 10.13
C SER A 387 4.55 -21.29 9.48
N VAL A 388 5.52 -20.76 8.73
CA VAL A 388 5.36 -19.55 7.89
C VAL A 388 4.49 -19.85 6.69
N GLU A 389 4.60 -21.05 6.14
CA GLU A 389 3.82 -21.51 4.99
C GLU A 389 2.32 -21.49 5.30
N LEU A 390 1.96 -22.09 6.43
CA LEU A 390 0.57 -22.12 6.90
C LEU A 390 0.06 -20.70 7.18
N ALA A 391 0.88 -19.84 7.81
CA ALA A 391 0.54 -18.45 8.05
C ALA A 391 0.31 -17.69 6.74
N THR A 392 1.14 -17.93 5.72
CA THR A 392 0.99 -17.31 4.39
C THR A 392 -0.28 -17.79 3.68
N CYS A 393 -0.59 -19.08 3.75
CA CYS A 393 -1.86 -19.64 3.25
C CYS A 393 -3.07 -18.98 3.92
N PHE A 394 -3.00 -18.73 5.22
CA PHE A 394 -4.07 -18.06 5.97
C PHE A 394 -4.24 -16.60 5.60
N ILE A 395 -3.17 -15.88 5.25
CA ILE A 395 -3.29 -14.52 4.67
C ILE A 395 -4.14 -14.59 3.39
N VAL A 396 -3.80 -15.50 2.47
CA VAL A 396 -4.53 -15.64 1.20
C VAL A 396 -5.99 -16.01 1.44
N LEU A 397 -6.25 -16.96 2.34
CA LEU A 397 -7.61 -17.35 2.73
C LEU A 397 -8.39 -16.15 3.27
N THR A 398 -7.78 -15.39 4.18
CA THR A 398 -8.41 -14.20 4.80
C THR A 398 -8.73 -13.14 3.75
N VAL A 399 -7.81 -12.86 2.83
CA VAL A 399 -8.01 -11.88 1.76
C VAL A 399 -9.09 -12.36 0.79
N ALA A 400 -9.13 -13.65 0.46
CA ALA A 400 -10.20 -14.23 -0.35
C ALA A 400 -11.58 -14.12 0.33
N LEU A 401 -11.66 -14.40 1.64
CA LEU A 401 -12.90 -14.24 2.41
C LEU A 401 -13.33 -12.77 2.51
N ARG A 402 -12.37 -11.85 2.66
CA ARG A 402 -12.63 -10.41 2.63
C ARG A 402 -13.24 -9.99 1.29
N ASP A 403 -12.65 -10.42 0.20
CA ASP A 403 -13.14 -10.11 -1.16
C ASP A 403 -14.53 -10.71 -1.39
N PHE A 404 -14.79 -11.93 -0.89
CA PHE A 404 -16.12 -12.52 -0.91
C PHE A 404 -17.14 -11.67 -0.15
N ALA A 405 -16.76 -11.13 1.02
CA ALA A 405 -17.63 -10.24 1.79
C ALA A 405 -17.95 -8.94 1.02
N PHE A 406 -16.95 -8.36 0.33
CA PHE A 406 -17.16 -7.21 -0.54
C PHE A 406 -18.07 -7.53 -1.73
N GLU A 407 -17.87 -8.68 -2.38
CA GLU A 407 -18.72 -9.13 -3.48
C GLU A 407 -20.18 -9.28 -3.03
N LEU A 408 -20.43 -9.89 -1.88
CA LEU A 408 -21.78 -10.03 -1.32
C LEU A 408 -22.42 -8.68 -1.00
N PHE A 409 -21.65 -7.74 -0.45
CA PHE A 409 -22.12 -6.40 -0.17
C PHE A 409 -22.53 -5.66 -1.44
N MET A 410 -21.65 -5.68 -2.46
CA MET A 410 -21.89 -5.00 -3.73
C MET A 410 -23.01 -5.65 -4.55
N ALA A 411 -23.13 -6.97 -4.52
CA ALA A 411 -24.21 -7.69 -5.17
C ALA A 411 -25.61 -7.40 -4.56
N ARG A 412 -25.66 -7.19 -3.24
CA ARG A 412 -26.91 -6.72 -2.59
C ARG A 412 -27.29 -5.33 -3.06
N LYS A 413 -26.30 -4.46 -3.29
CA LYS A 413 -26.54 -3.06 -3.66
C LYS A 413 -26.91 -2.89 -5.14
N PHE A 414 -26.23 -3.58 -6.04
CA PHE A 414 -26.48 -3.50 -7.48
C PHE A 414 -27.47 -4.55 -8.03
N GLY A 415 -28.07 -5.35 -7.16
CA GLY A 415 -29.13 -6.31 -7.53
C GLY A 415 -28.65 -7.56 -8.29
N ASN A 416 -27.35 -7.75 -8.45
CA ASN A 416 -26.77 -8.83 -9.26
C ASN A 416 -26.21 -9.97 -8.39
N ARG A 417 -27.12 -10.76 -7.79
CA ARG A 417 -26.76 -11.89 -6.90
C ARG A 417 -26.42 -13.19 -7.63
N VAL A 418 -26.82 -13.32 -8.88
CA VAL A 418 -26.97 -14.62 -9.57
C VAL A 418 -25.63 -15.36 -9.81
N ARG A 419 -24.48 -14.71 -9.73
CA ARG A 419 -23.17 -15.36 -10.02
C ARG A 419 -22.09 -15.12 -8.98
N VAL A 420 -22.39 -14.46 -7.86
CA VAL A 420 -21.37 -14.11 -6.85
C VAL A 420 -20.65 -15.34 -6.34
N LEU A 421 -21.40 -16.35 -5.92
CA LEU A 421 -20.82 -17.57 -5.36
C LEU A 421 -19.97 -18.31 -6.41
N GLY A 422 -20.47 -18.43 -7.66
CA GLY A 422 -19.72 -19.08 -8.75
C GLY A 422 -18.37 -18.41 -9.02
N ILE A 423 -18.36 -17.09 -9.14
CA ILE A 423 -17.14 -16.30 -9.35
C ILE A 423 -16.15 -16.48 -8.20
N CYS A 424 -16.62 -16.36 -6.96
CA CYS A 424 -15.74 -16.47 -5.79
C CYS A 424 -15.20 -17.90 -5.61
N VAL A 425 -16.02 -18.91 -5.88
CA VAL A 425 -15.58 -20.32 -5.80
C VAL A 425 -14.58 -20.64 -6.91
N SER A 426 -14.80 -20.20 -8.15
CA SER A 426 -13.85 -20.43 -9.24
C SER A 426 -12.52 -19.69 -9.03
N GLU A 427 -12.55 -18.45 -8.53
CA GLU A 427 -11.33 -17.72 -8.13
C GLU A 427 -10.58 -18.43 -6.99
N ALA A 428 -11.29 -18.90 -5.98
CA ALA A 428 -10.68 -19.64 -4.88
C ALA A 428 -10.09 -20.98 -5.34
N ALA A 429 -10.80 -21.71 -6.22
CA ALA A 429 -10.37 -22.98 -6.76
C ALA A 429 -9.09 -22.82 -7.61
N ILE A 430 -9.05 -21.83 -8.52
CA ILE A 430 -7.87 -21.60 -9.36
C ILE A 430 -6.68 -21.12 -8.52
N SER A 431 -6.90 -20.29 -7.49
CA SER A 431 -5.86 -19.82 -6.58
C SER A 431 -5.29 -20.96 -5.73
N ALA A 432 -6.15 -21.78 -5.14
CA ALA A 432 -5.73 -22.96 -4.36
C ALA A 432 -5.01 -23.99 -5.22
N GLY A 433 -5.53 -24.25 -6.43
CA GLY A 433 -4.91 -25.15 -7.39
C GLY A 433 -3.53 -24.65 -7.86
N PHE A 434 -3.39 -23.34 -8.11
CA PHE A 434 -2.11 -22.72 -8.42
C PHE A 434 -1.10 -22.88 -7.29
N MET A 435 -1.51 -22.57 -6.03
CA MET A 435 -0.65 -22.73 -4.87
C MET A 435 -0.21 -24.19 -4.71
N ALA A 436 -1.13 -25.15 -4.79
CA ALA A 436 -0.82 -26.57 -4.69
C ALA A 436 0.10 -27.05 -5.84
N ALA A 437 -0.22 -26.71 -7.08
CA ALA A 437 0.62 -27.09 -8.21
C ALA A 437 2.04 -26.52 -8.09
N SER A 438 2.16 -25.22 -7.74
CA SER A 438 3.47 -24.56 -7.59
C SER A 438 4.28 -25.11 -6.40
N TRP A 439 3.61 -25.54 -5.32
CA TRP A 439 4.23 -26.14 -4.16
C TRP A 439 4.77 -27.55 -4.46
N PHE A 440 3.95 -28.44 -5.02
CA PHE A 440 4.31 -29.85 -5.20
C PHE A 440 5.10 -30.15 -6.46
N LEU A 441 4.88 -29.39 -7.57
CA LEU A 441 5.46 -29.68 -8.89
C LEU A 441 6.64 -28.76 -9.25
N GLY A 442 6.88 -27.69 -8.49
CA GLY A 442 7.96 -26.73 -8.76
C GLY A 442 7.85 -26.11 -10.16
N THR A 443 8.88 -26.25 -11.01
CA THR A 443 8.86 -25.74 -12.40
C THR A 443 7.90 -26.47 -13.31
N TRP A 444 7.58 -27.73 -13.05
CA TRP A 444 6.58 -28.51 -13.76
C TRP A 444 5.14 -28.05 -13.49
N SER A 445 4.95 -27.12 -12.56
CA SER A 445 3.65 -26.50 -12.32
C SER A 445 3.13 -25.70 -13.53
N TRP A 446 4.02 -25.20 -14.41
CA TRP A 446 3.63 -24.31 -15.49
C TRP A 446 2.60 -24.94 -16.47
N PRO A 447 2.81 -26.13 -17.05
CA PRO A 447 1.80 -26.77 -17.93
C PRO A 447 0.51 -27.09 -17.15
N VAL A 448 0.59 -27.47 -15.89
CA VAL A 448 -0.58 -27.78 -15.06
C VAL A 448 -1.40 -26.51 -14.82
N VAL A 449 -0.76 -25.41 -14.45
CA VAL A 449 -1.41 -24.11 -14.27
C VAL A 449 -2.00 -23.61 -15.57
N ALA A 450 -1.30 -23.77 -16.71
CA ALA A 450 -1.82 -23.41 -18.02
C ALA A 450 -3.11 -24.21 -18.37
N LEU A 451 -3.11 -25.50 -18.09
CA LEU A 451 -4.29 -26.35 -18.28
C LEU A 451 -5.45 -25.93 -17.36
N MET A 452 -5.16 -25.69 -16.09
CA MET A 452 -6.17 -25.23 -15.13
C MET A 452 -6.78 -23.89 -15.56
N LEU A 453 -5.96 -22.95 -16.06
CA LEU A 453 -6.42 -21.67 -16.58
C LEU A 453 -7.23 -21.83 -17.86
N ALA A 454 -6.85 -22.75 -18.74
CA ALA A 454 -7.65 -23.06 -19.93
C ALA A 454 -9.05 -23.59 -19.56
N VAL A 455 -9.13 -24.49 -18.58
CA VAL A 455 -10.43 -24.97 -18.04
C VAL A 455 -11.20 -23.83 -17.38
N TYR A 456 -10.51 -22.98 -16.59
CA TYR A 456 -11.11 -21.80 -15.95
C TYR A 456 -11.74 -20.85 -16.97
N LEU A 457 -11.01 -20.50 -18.03
CA LEU A 457 -11.49 -19.63 -19.12
C LEU A 457 -12.62 -20.29 -19.92
N TRP A 458 -12.59 -21.61 -20.08
CA TRP A 458 -13.66 -22.35 -20.74
C TRP A 458 -14.95 -22.35 -19.91
N VAL A 459 -14.85 -22.47 -18.61
CA VAL A 459 -16.00 -22.33 -17.69
C VAL A 459 -16.54 -20.89 -17.70
N ASP A 460 -15.65 -19.88 -17.74
CA ASP A 460 -16.04 -18.45 -17.80
C ASP A 460 -16.16 -17.93 -19.25
N ARG A 461 -16.53 -18.79 -20.19
CA ARG A 461 -16.65 -18.45 -21.64
C ARG A 461 -17.52 -17.22 -21.92
N GLU A 462 -18.48 -16.90 -21.07
CA GLU A 462 -19.31 -15.71 -21.19
C GLU A 462 -18.52 -14.44 -20.83
N GLY A 463 -17.68 -14.45 -19.79
CA GLY A 463 -16.76 -13.37 -19.45
C GLY A 463 -15.77 -13.12 -20.59
N VAL A 464 -15.18 -14.19 -21.12
CA VAL A 464 -14.29 -14.15 -22.29
C VAL A 464 -15.01 -13.55 -23.51
N GLY A 465 -16.24 -13.99 -23.78
CA GLY A 465 -17.06 -13.49 -24.90
C GLY A 465 -17.33 -11.99 -24.81
N LEU A 466 -17.63 -11.49 -23.62
CA LEU A 466 -17.84 -10.07 -23.37
C LEU A 466 -16.56 -9.24 -23.61
N ILE A 467 -15.41 -9.72 -23.13
CA ILE A 467 -14.12 -9.05 -23.35
C ILE A 467 -13.78 -8.97 -24.84
N VAL A 468 -13.93 -10.08 -25.56
CA VAL A 468 -13.64 -10.15 -27.00
C VAL A 468 -14.59 -9.25 -27.81
N SER A 469 -15.88 -9.21 -27.45
CA SER A 469 -16.85 -8.34 -28.10
C SER A 469 -16.57 -6.85 -27.87
N GLU A 470 -16.21 -6.47 -26.66
CA GLU A 470 -15.85 -5.08 -26.32
C GLU A 470 -14.54 -4.65 -27.00
N ALA A 471 -13.53 -5.53 -27.05
CA ALA A 471 -12.29 -5.30 -27.77
C ALA A 471 -12.55 -5.09 -29.28
N LYS A 472 -13.33 -5.98 -29.92
CA LYS A 472 -13.72 -5.84 -31.33
C LYS A 472 -14.47 -4.54 -31.62
N ARG A 473 -15.34 -4.11 -30.68
CA ARG A 473 -16.11 -2.87 -30.82
C ARG A 473 -15.22 -1.64 -30.80
N ARG A 474 -14.17 -1.63 -29.98
CA ARG A 474 -13.19 -0.53 -29.94
C ARG A 474 -12.31 -0.48 -31.18
N PHE A 475 -11.80 -1.62 -31.64
CA PHE A 475 -11.02 -1.69 -32.89
C PHE A 475 -11.84 -1.39 -34.15
N ALA A 476 -13.16 -1.51 -34.11
CA ALA A 476 -14.04 -1.13 -35.21
C ALA A 476 -14.46 0.33 -35.21
N SER A 477 -14.21 1.05 -34.10
CA SER A 477 -14.51 2.49 -33.91
C SER A 477 -13.28 3.40 -34.12
N GLU A 478 -12.08 2.84 -34.26
CA GLU A 478 -10.84 3.48 -34.72
C GLU A 478 -10.65 3.28 -36.21
#